data_b7938c529f3085e66702660b90430e68
#
_entry.id   b7938c529f3085e66702660b90430e68
#
_cell.length_a   1.000
_cell.length_b   1.000
_cell.length_c   1.000
_cell.angle_alpha   90.00
_cell.angle_beta   90.00
_cell.angle_gamma   90.00
#
_symmetry.space_group_name_H-M   'P 1'
#
loop_
_entity.id
_entity.type
_entity.pdbx_description
1 polymer ?
#
loop_
_entity_poly.entity_id
_entity_poly.type
_entity_poly.pdbx_seq_one_letter_code
_entity_poly.pdbx_strand_id
1 'polypeptide(L)'
;MSVASYQFRNEWRVAARAERVFAALIDIESYPAWWRDVRDVRRIDGDSGDVLVRAVLPVALRLRLKRTDEDPATGRMRVAMSGDLEGYCRAHVAEDGGLTVVRIEQDVMLCKGSLLPFEPLLRPVLRANHGAMMRRGQRGLRRHLA
;
A
#
# COMPACT_ATOMS: atom_id res chain seq x y z
N MET A 1 6.14 -19.34 19.29
CA MET A 1 6.95 -18.18 18.89
C MET A 1 6.06 -17.12 18.30
N SER A 2 6.12 -15.94 18.84
CA SER A 2 5.33 -14.82 18.33
C SER A 2 5.89 -14.38 16.98
N VAL A 3 5.00 -14.26 16.00
CA VAL A 3 5.36 -13.77 14.67
C VAL A 3 4.68 -12.43 14.49
N ALA A 4 5.45 -11.39 14.21
CA ALA A 4 4.94 -10.05 13.97
C ALA A 4 4.34 -9.96 12.57
N SER A 5 3.38 -10.82 12.25
CA SER A 5 2.76 -10.89 10.94
C SER A 5 1.41 -10.21 10.94
N TYR A 6 1.08 -9.61 9.79
CA TYR A 6 -0.16 -8.87 9.57
C TYR A 6 -0.77 -9.27 8.24
N GLN A 7 -2.08 -9.47 8.26
CA GLN A 7 -2.85 -9.68 7.06
C GLN A 7 -3.90 -8.59 6.99
N PHE A 8 -3.85 -7.79 5.92
CA PHE A 8 -4.76 -6.68 5.72
C PHE A 8 -5.55 -6.88 4.44
N ARG A 9 -6.85 -6.57 4.52
CA ARG A 9 -7.75 -6.55 3.37
C ARG A 9 -8.51 -5.25 3.38
N ASN A 10 -8.44 -4.53 2.27
CA ASN A 10 -9.11 -3.25 2.11
C ASN A 10 -9.83 -3.21 0.77
N GLU A 11 -10.89 -2.45 0.72
CA GLU A 11 -11.62 -2.21 -0.50
C GLU A 11 -11.78 -0.70 -0.67
N TRP A 12 -11.30 -0.21 -1.80
CA TRP A 12 -11.46 1.20 -2.17
C TRP A 12 -12.50 1.31 -3.28
N ARG A 13 -13.29 2.37 -3.23
CA ARG A 13 -14.27 2.70 -4.26
C ARG A 13 -13.96 4.07 -4.80
N VAL A 14 -13.80 4.17 -6.12
CA VAL A 14 -13.34 5.38 -6.78
C VAL A 14 -14.24 5.66 -7.98
N ALA A 15 -14.74 6.90 -8.09
CA ALA A 15 -15.58 7.33 -9.21
C ALA A 15 -14.70 7.76 -10.40
N ALA A 16 -13.97 6.80 -10.95
CA ALA A 16 -13.12 6.99 -12.13
C ALA A 16 -13.08 5.67 -12.89
N ARG A 17 -12.69 5.73 -14.16
CA ARG A 17 -12.61 4.52 -14.99
C ARG A 17 -11.50 3.60 -14.46
N ALA A 18 -11.72 2.29 -14.62
CA ALA A 18 -10.78 1.30 -14.13
C ALA A 18 -9.37 1.49 -14.69
N GLU A 19 -9.25 1.87 -15.95
CA GLU A 19 -7.96 2.11 -16.59
C GLU A 19 -7.20 3.25 -15.92
N ARG A 20 -7.89 4.31 -15.52
CA ARG A 20 -7.29 5.45 -14.84
C ARG A 20 -6.85 5.08 -13.42
N VAL A 21 -7.68 4.31 -12.74
CA VAL A 21 -7.36 3.83 -11.38
C VAL A 21 -6.16 2.89 -11.43
N PHE A 22 -6.15 1.96 -12.37
CA PHE A 22 -5.04 1.05 -12.54
C PHE A 22 -3.73 1.79 -12.84
N ALA A 23 -3.78 2.76 -13.77
CA ALA A 23 -2.61 3.55 -14.14
C ALA A 23 -2.04 4.32 -12.96
N ALA A 24 -2.90 4.88 -12.09
CA ALA A 24 -2.45 5.59 -10.90
C ALA A 24 -1.80 4.64 -9.88
N LEU A 25 -2.33 3.43 -9.74
CA LEU A 25 -1.83 2.47 -8.75
C LEU A 25 -0.49 1.86 -9.14
N ILE A 26 -0.23 1.69 -10.42
CA ILE A 26 1.08 1.18 -10.88
C ILE A 26 2.16 2.25 -10.91
N ASP A 27 1.78 3.52 -10.87
CA ASP A 27 2.71 4.65 -10.87
C ASP A 27 3.05 5.05 -9.44
N ILE A 28 3.89 4.27 -8.79
CA ILE A 28 4.24 4.48 -7.37
C ILE A 28 4.95 5.82 -7.15
N GLU A 29 5.63 6.36 -8.15
CA GLU A 29 6.30 7.64 -8.04
C GLU A 29 5.32 8.80 -7.86
N SER A 30 4.06 8.62 -8.27
CA SER A 30 3.01 9.61 -8.07
C SER A 30 2.39 9.58 -6.67
N TYR A 31 2.60 8.52 -5.91
CA TYR A 31 1.94 8.33 -4.61
C TYR A 31 2.11 9.50 -3.65
N PRO A 32 3.28 10.13 -3.50
CA PRO A 32 3.41 11.29 -2.60
C PRO A 32 2.49 12.46 -2.97
N ALA A 33 2.07 12.54 -4.22
CA ALA A 33 1.19 13.62 -4.68
C ALA A 33 -0.25 13.45 -4.19
N TRP A 34 -0.70 12.23 -3.91
CA TRP A 34 -2.09 11.99 -3.50
C TRP A 34 -2.25 11.17 -2.21
N TRP A 35 -1.20 10.48 -1.76
CA TRP A 35 -1.24 9.68 -0.53
C TRP A 35 -0.25 10.25 0.47
N ARG A 36 -0.76 11.06 1.40
CA ARG A 36 0.11 11.83 2.31
C ARG A 36 1.00 10.96 3.20
N ASP A 37 0.61 9.71 3.47
CA ASP A 37 1.39 8.78 4.28
C ASP A 37 2.64 8.28 3.54
N VAL A 38 2.63 8.31 2.21
CA VAL A 38 3.79 8.00 1.39
C VAL A 38 4.59 9.29 1.22
N ARG A 39 5.72 9.36 1.90
CA ARG A 39 6.50 10.60 2.01
C ARG A 39 7.50 10.77 0.88
N ASP A 40 8.08 9.67 0.42
CA ASP A 40 9.09 9.70 -0.62
C ASP A 40 9.10 8.39 -1.39
N VAL A 41 9.38 8.45 -2.66
CA VAL A 41 9.55 7.28 -3.53
C VAL A 41 10.78 7.52 -4.38
N ARG A 42 11.70 6.55 -4.37
CA ARG A 42 12.91 6.59 -5.18
C ARG A 42 12.96 5.35 -6.07
N ARG A 43 12.89 5.55 -7.37
CA ARG A 43 13.03 4.45 -8.33
C ARG A 43 14.47 3.90 -8.29
N ILE A 44 14.57 2.57 -8.29
CA ILE A 44 15.86 1.85 -8.36
C ILE A 44 16.10 1.37 -9.77
N ASP A 45 15.10 0.70 -10.35
CA ASP A 45 15.14 0.20 -11.73
C ASP A 45 13.70 0.15 -12.29
N GLY A 46 13.50 -0.53 -13.42
CA GLY A 46 12.18 -0.60 -14.06
C GLY A 46 11.10 -1.28 -13.24
N ASP A 47 11.48 -2.13 -12.29
CA ASP A 47 10.54 -2.94 -11.50
C ASP A 47 10.56 -2.64 -10.01
N SER A 48 11.52 -1.86 -9.53
CA SER A 48 11.76 -1.68 -8.10
C SER A 48 11.87 -0.22 -7.70
N GLY A 49 11.46 0.07 -6.48
CA GLY A 49 11.61 1.39 -5.88
C GLY A 49 11.65 1.32 -4.37
N ASP A 50 12.32 2.28 -3.76
CA ASP A 50 12.32 2.47 -2.32
C ASP A 50 11.24 3.48 -1.93
N VAL A 51 10.50 3.16 -0.88
CA VAL A 51 9.36 3.95 -0.42
C VAL A 51 9.53 4.24 1.06
N LEU A 52 9.32 5.51 1.43
CA LEU A 52 9.28 5.92 2.82
C LEU A 52 7.82 6.20 3.20
N VAL A 53 7.32 5.45 4.17
CA VAL A 53 5.95 5.57 4.67
C VAL A 53 5.98 6.08 6.10
N ARG A 54 5.22 7.12 6.37
CA ARG A 54 5.06 7.65 7.72
C ARG A 54 3.62 8.11 7.92
N ALA A 55 2.91 7.41 8.79
CA ALA A 55 1.53 7.72 9.12
C ALA A 55 1.45 8.57 10.38
N VAL A 56 0.40 8.38 11.18
CA VAL A 56 0.16 9.17 12.40
C VAL A 56 1.22 8.92 13.47
N LEU A 57 1.69 7.68 13.58
CA LEU A 57 2.76 7.34 14.52
C LEU A 57 4.06 8.02 14.10
N PRO A 58 4.88 8.49 15.06
CA PRO A 58 6.17 9.10 14.74
C PRO A 58 7.23 8.05 14.36
N VAL A 59 6.83 7.09 13.53
CA VAL A 59 7.69 6.00 13.07
C VAL A 59 7.59 5.93 11.56
N ALA A 60 8.74 6.04 10.91
CA ALA A 60 8.81 5.86 9.46
C ALA A 60 9.19 4.42 9.14
N LEU A 61 8.57 3.86 8.11
CA LEU A 61 8.92 2.56 7.57
C LEU A 61 9.59 2.75 6.22
N ARG A 62 10.72 2.08 6.04
CA ARG A 62 11.45 2.05 4.77
C ARG A 62 11.18 0.74 4.10
N LEU A 63 10.59 0.80 2.92
CA LEU A 63 10.17 -0.38 2.19
C LEU A 63 10.82 -0.39 0.81
N ARG A 64 11.20 -1.57 0.36
CA ARG A 64 11.56 -1.79 -1.04
C ARG A 64 10.44 -2.58 -1.69
N LEU A 65 9.90 -2.02 -2.76
CA LEU A 65 8.83 -2.64 -3.54
C LEU A 65 9.41 -3.13 -4.85
N LYS A 66 9.06 -4.36 -5.21
CA LYS A 66 9.43 -4.93 -6.50
C LYS A 66 8.17 -5.47 -7.17
N ARG A 67 7.91 -5.00 -8.39
CA ARG A 67 6.80 -5.50 -9.18
C ARG A 67 7.02 -6.97 -9.51
N THR A 68 6.06 -7.82 -9.18
CA THR A 68 6.11 -9.24 -9.49
C THR A 68 5.02 -9.65 -10.47
N ASP A 69 3.96 -8.85 -10.60
CA ASP A 69 2.90 -9.07 -11.55
C ASP A 69 2.21 -7.75 -11.87
N GLU A 70 1.86 -7.55 -13.13
CA GLU A 70 1.12 -6.38 -13.58
C GLU A 70 0.40 -6.76 -14.87
N ASP A 71 -0.93 -6.89 -14.77
CA ASP A 71 -1.77 -7.29 -15.90
C ASP A 71 -2.94 -6.31 -16.06
N PRO A 72 -2.81 -5.31 -16.94
CA PRO A 72 -3.89 -4.34 -17.17
C PRO A 72 -5.17 -4.98 -17.69
N ALA A 73 -5.07 -6.07 -18.44
CA ALA A 73 -6.23 -6.72 -19.04
C ALA A 73 -7.16 -7.31 -17.98
N THR A 74 -6.60 -7.84 -16.89
CA THR A 74 -7.38 -8.41 -15.77
C THR A 74 -7.48 -7.48 -14.57
N GLY A 75 -6.80 -6.33 -14.59
CA GLY A 75 -6.77 -5.39 -13.48
C GLY A 75 -5.96 -5.85 -12.29
N ARG A 76 -5.06 -6.79 -12.47
CA ARG A 76 -4.26 -7.36 -11.38
C ARG A 76 -2.88 -6.77 -11.32
N MET A 77 -2.41 -6.56 -10.09
CA MET A 77 -1.05 -6.13 -9.81
C MET A 77 -0.57 -6.72 -8.50
N ARG A 78 0.73 -6.96 -8.41
CA ARG A 78 1.35 -7.49 -7.21
C ARG A 78 2.76 -6.95 -7.07
N VAL A 79 3.13 -6.61 -5.84
CA VAL A 79 4.49 -6.21 -5.50
C VAL A 79 4.98 -7.05 -4.33
N ALA A 80 6.26 -7.43 -4.38
CA ALA A 80 6.96 -7.96 -3.22
C ALA A 80 7.47 -6.80 -2.39
N MET A 81 7.43 -6.95 -1.07
CA MET A 81 7.87 -5.95 -0.12
C MET A 81 9.04 -6.50 0.69
N SER A 82 10.03 -5.67 0.93
CA SER A 82 11.14 -5.97 1.80
C SER A 82 11.59 -4.73 2.55
N GLY A 83 12.48 -4.89 3.52
CA GLY A 83 12.90 -3.81 4.40
C GLY A 83 12.23 -3.92 5.75
N ASP A 84 11.60 -2.85 6.22
CA ASP A 84 10.92 -2.85 7.52
C ASP A 84 9.66 -3.73 7.56
N LEU A 85 9.10 -4.04 6.39
CA LEU A 85 8.06 -5.06 6.22
C LEU A 85 8.51 -6.04 5.15
N GLU A 86 8.27 -7.33 5.37
CA GLU A 86 8.54 -8.35 4.36
C GLU A 86 7.27 -9.12 4.04
N GLY A 87 7.03 -9.33 2.76
CA GLY A 87 5.85 -10.01 2.26
C GLY A 87 5.43 -9.50 0.90
N TYR A 88 4.12 -9.33 0.72
CA TYR A 88 3.60 -8.85 -0.55
C TYR A 88 2.33 -8.01 -0.36
N CYS A 89 2.05 -7.23 -1.39
CA CYS A 89 0.79 -6.53 -1.56
C CYS A 89 0.26 -6.83 -2.95
N ARG A 90 -1.01 -7.16 -3.05
CA ARG A 90 -1.67 -7.35 -4.34
C ARG A 90 -2.97 -6.58 -4.39
N ALA A 91 -3.33 -6.15 -5.58
CA ALA A 91 -4.56 -5.41 -5.82
C ALA A 91 -5.27 -5.92 -7.08
N HIS A 92 -6.58 -5.83 -7.05
CA HIS A 92 -7.43 -6.13 -8.19
C HIS A 92 -8.37 -4.96 -8.42
N VAL A 93 -8.33 -4.41 -9.63
CA VAL A 93 -9.13 -3.26 -10.04
C VAL A 93 -10.23 -3.74 -10.98
N ALA A 94 -11.48 -3.46 -10.65
CA ALA A 94 -12.62 -3.85 -11.47
C ALA A 94 -13.74 -2.81 -11.37
N GLU A 95 -14.51 -2.65 -12.45
CA GLU A 95 -15.68 -1.79 -12.43
C GLU A 95 -16.86 -2.54 -11.83
N ASP A 96 -17.67 -1.81 -11.04
CA ASP A 96 -18.86 -2.33 -10.41
C ASP A 96 -19.89 -1.21 -10.26
N GLY A 97 -20.96 -1.27 -11.04
CA GLY A 97 -22.09 -0.36 -10.93
C GLY A 97 -21.74 1.12 -11.10
N GLY A 98 -20.84 1.44 -12.02
CA GLY A 98 -20.44 2.82 -12.29
C GLY A 98 -19.30 3.35 -11.42
N LEU A 99 -18.85 2.55 -10.46
CA LEU A 99 -17.68 2.82 -9.66
C LEU A 99 -16.57 1.82 -10.01
N THR A 100 -15.34 2.20 -9.74
CA THR A 100 -14.21 1.28 -9.78
C THR A 100 -13.93 0.82 -8.36
N VAL A 101 -13.83 -0.48 -8.18
CA VAL A 101 -13.54 -1.12 -6.90
C VAL A 101 -12.13 -1.68 -6.94
N VAL A 102 -11.33 -1.32 -5.95
CA VAL A 102 -9.98 -1.84 -5.77
C VAL A 102 -9.96 -2.71 -4.52
N ARG A 103 -9.68 -4.00 -4.70
CA ARG A 103 -9.48 -4.92 -3.58
C ARG A 103 -8.00 -5.07 -3.34
N ILE A 104 -7.57 -4.74 -2.12
CA ILE A 104 -6.16 -4.70 -1.74
C ILE A 104 -5.93 -5.72 -0.65
N GLU A 105 -4.97 -6.61 -0.86
CA GLU A 105 -4.54 -7.58 0.14
C GLU A 105 -3.06 -7.39 0.43
N GLN A 106 -2.72 -7.36 1.70
CA GLN A 106 -1.34 -7.33 2.16
C GLN A 106 -1.11 -8.45 3.15
N ASP A 107 -0.02 -9.17 2.96
CA ASP A 107 0.44 -10.20 3.87
C ASP A 107 1.91 -9.92 4.15
N VAL A 108 2.18 -9.37 5.34
CA VAL A 108 3.48 -8.82 5.66
C VAL A 108 3.90 -9.19 7.07
N MET A 109 5.21 -9.24 7.27
CA MET A 109 5.85 -9.45 8.56
C MET A 109 6.62 -8.19 8.94
N LEU A 110 6.44 -7.71 10.17
CA LEU A 110 7.19 -6.56 10.67
C LEU A 110 8.62 -6.99 10.97
N CYS A 111 9.57 -6.28 10.36
CA CYS A 111 11.01 -6.57 10.50
C CYS A 111 11.80 -5.41 11.09
N LYS A 112 11.13 -4.31 11.44
CA LYS A 112 11.80 -3.14 12.02
C LYS A 112 12.26 -3.43 13.45
N GLY A 113 13.59 -3.53 13.64
CA GLY A 113 14.18 -3.93 14.89
C GLY A 113 13.81 -3.06 16.08
N SER A 114 13.63 -1.75 15.87
CA SER A 114 13.24 -0.82 16.94
C SER A 114 11.81 -1.01 17.43
N LEU A 115 10.93 -1.64 16.65
CA LEU A 115 9.55 -1.88 17.00
C LEU A 115 9.30 -3.30 17.51
N LEU A 116 10.10 -4.27 17.08
CA LEU A 116 9.87 -5.69 17.37
C LEU A 116 9.72 -6.00 18.86
N PRO A 117 10.54 -5.46 19.77
CA PRO A 117 10.39 -5.76 21.21
C PRO A 117 9.04 -5.31 21.77
N PHE A 118 8.41 -4.32 21.16
CA PHE A 118 7.15 -3.73 21.64
C PHE A 118 5.94 -4.16 20.80
N GLU A 119 6.16 -4.99 19.77
CA GLU A 119 5.11 -5.33 18.82
C GLU A 119 3.84 -5.88 19.46
N PRO A 120 3.90 -6.80 20.44
CA PRO A 120 2.67 -7.31 21.04
C PRO A 120 1.79 -6.23 21.67
N LEU A 121 2.41 -5.20 22.27
CA LEU A 121 1.70 -4.07 22.85
C LEU A 121 1.23 -3.07 21.80
N LEU A 122 2.00 -2.89 20.72
CA LEU A 122 1.72 -1.94 19.66
C LEU A 122 0.75 -2.48 18.61
N ARG A 123 0.49 -3.76 18.59
CA ARG A 123 -0.29 -4.41 17.53
C ARG A 123 -1.64 -3.74 17.26
N PRO A 124 -2.48 -3.44 18.26
CA PRO A 124 -3.74 -2.74 17.98
C PRO A 124 -3.53 -1.35 17.39
N VAL A 125 -2.48 -0.65 17.85
CA VAL A 125 -2.15 0.69 17.35
C VAL A 125 -1.66 0.62 15.91
N LEU A 126 -0.80 -0.36 15.60
CA LEU A 126 -0.30 -0.55 14.24
C LEU A 126 -1.43 -0.91 13.27
N ARG A 127 -2.38 -1.75 13.70
CA ARG A 127 -3.55 -2.08 12.90
C ARG A 127 -4.44 -0.86 12.66
N ALA A 128 -4.71 -0.07 13.70
CA ALA A 128 -5.51 1.14 13.57
C ALA A 128 -4.84 2.17 12.68
N ASN A 129 -3.52 2.31 12.82
CA ASN A 129 -2.72 3.21 11.99
C ASN A 129 -2.77 2.81 10.52
N HIS A 130 -2.64 1.53 10.22
CA HIS A 130 -2.76 1.00 8.86
C HIS A 130 -4.14 1.29 8.28
N GLY A 131 -5.20 1.04 9.04
CA GLY A 131 -6.57 1.33 8.58
C GLY A 131 -6.79 2.81 8.27
N ALA A 132 -6.27 3.70 9.12
CA ALA A 132 -6.35 5.14 8.88
C ALA A 132 -5.55 5.54 7.64
N MET A 133 -4.37 4.96 7.45
CA MET A 133 -3.54 5.19 6.27
C MET A 133 -4.26 4.77 4.99
N MET A 134 -4.92 3.62 5.00
CA MET A 134 -5.66 3.14 3.84
C MET A 134 -6.86 4.04 3.52
N ARG A 135 -7.57 4.54 4.53
CA ARG A 135 -8.66 5.51 4.31
C ARG A 135 -8.16 6.81 3.69
N ARG A 136 -7.01 7.30 4.16
CA ARG A 136 -6.40 8.51 3.57
C ARG A 136 -5.96 8.27 2.12
N GLY A 137 -5.45 7.07 1.83
CA GLY A 137 -5.09 6.68 0.47
C GLY A 137 -6.29 6.71 -0.47
N GLN A 138 -7.41 6.15 -0.04
CA GLN A 138 -8.65 6.16 -0.83
C GLN A 138 -9.12 7.60 -1.10
N ARG A 139 -9.15 8.43 -0.08
CA ARG A 139 -9.55 9.84 -0.24
C ARG A 139 -8.61 10.59 -1.17
N GLY A 140 -7.31 10.36 -1.02
CA GLY A 140 -6.31 10.98 -1.87
C GLY A 140 -6.45 10.58 -3.33
N LEU A 141 -6.66 9.29 -3.57
CA LEU A 141 -6.85 8.79 -4.92
C LEU A 141 -8.13 9.36 -5.57
N ARG A 142 -9.21 9.43 -4.81
CA ARG A 142 -10.46 10.03 -5.26
C ARG A 142 -10.25 11.47 -5.72
N ARG A 143 -9.52 12.26 -4.95
CA ARG A 143 -9.21 13.65 -5.30
C ARG A 143 -8.29 13.74 -6.50
N HIS A 144 -7.30 12.88 -6.56
CA HIS A 144 -6.32 12.86 -7.64
C HIS A 144 -6.95 12.56 -9.00
N LEU A 145 -7.96 11.71 -9.01
CA LEU A 145 -8.66 11.29 -10.24
C LEU A 145 -9.97 12.00 -10.49
N ALA A 146 -10.33 12.93 -9.65
CA ALA A 146 -11.56 13.72 -9.84
C ALA A 146 -11.45 14.66 -11.04
#